data_fd05df6d297aba85cfafa8c8297fd09d
#
_entry.id   fd05df6d297aba85cfafa8c8297fd09d
#
_cell.length_a   1.000
_cell.length_b   1.000
_cell.length_c   1.000
_cell.angle_alpha   90.00
_cell.angle_beta   90.00
_cell.angle_gamma   90.00
#
_symmetry.space_group_name_H-M   'P 1'
#
loop_
_entity.id
_entity.type
_entity.pdbx_description
1 polymer ?
#
loop_
_entity_poly.entity_id
_entity_poly.type
_entity_poly.pdbx_seq_one_letter_code
_entity_poly.pdbx_strand_id
1 'polypeptide(L)'
;MNVGADVGWAGWPVPPNPMVAGPQRPIPNWLTPEGIPQTNADRKGVQMFEKEFNVDQTVDMSIPSLVMDRREMISTYATLTLGLVDDIPMLVKALQSEHEKTRQAAISSLRSWLPTDPNNTDRLEQEVARIFPEDSVADVVDLLWGYSREDGKDAIISQKLVAFMDHKQIAVRELAFYYVSQITPRTSAHGYRPSLADSTRHAALVGWRNLLEKNGGQLVK
;
A
#
# COMPACT_ATOMS: atom_id res chain seq x y z
N MET A 1 16.85 28.68 6.23
CA MET A 1 16.80 27.98 7.53
C MET A 1 17.68 26.75 7.41
N ASN A 2 18.82 26.72 8.10
CA ASN A 2 19.59 25.48 8.20
C ASN A 2 18.84 24.55 9.17
N VAL A 3 18.18 23.55 8.64
CA VAL A 3 17.67 22.46 9.44
C VAL A 3 18.90 21.65 9.87
N GLY A 4 19.16 21.58 11.17
CA GLY A 4 20.27 20.81 11.70
C GLY A 4 20.19 19.35 11.27
N ALA A 5 21.32 18.66 11.27
CA ALA A 5 21.47 17.30 10.77
C ALA A 5 20.63 16.23 11.50
N ASP A 6 19.98 16.58 12.61
CA ASP A 6 19.21 15.66 13.44
C ASP A 6 17.81 16.18 13.71
N VAL A 7 16.80 15.31 13.54
CA VAL A 7 15.41 15.59 13.87
C VAL A 7 15.05 14.84 15.15
N GLY A 8 14.69 15.60 16.20
CA GLY A 8 14.07 15.04 17.40
C GLY A 8 12.57 14.84 17.17
N TRP A 9 12.00 13.83 17.81
CA TRP A 9 10.55 13.64 17.86
C TRP A 9 10.03 13.78 19.29
N ALA A 10 8.81 14.27 19.41
CA ALA A 10 8.11 14.34 20.68
C ALA A 10 6.67 13.86 20.49
N GLY A 11 6.21 12.96 21.35
CA GLY A 11 4.82 12.53 21.41
C GLY A 11 4.08 13.30 22.51
N TRP A 12 2.87 13.76 22.20
CA TRP A 12 1.94 14.32 23.19
C TRP A 12 0.88 13.27 23.54
N PRO A 13 1.13 12.41 24.55
CA PRO A 13 0.08 11.52 25.02
C PRO A 13 -1.05 12.34 25.65
N VAL A 14 -2.25 11.78 25.62
CA VAL A 14 -3.41 12.42 26.27
C VAL A 14 -3.11 12.64 27.77
N PRO A 15 -3.33 13.87 28.29
CA PRO A 15 -3.16 14.14 29.72
C PRO A 15 -3.87 13.10 30.60
N PRO A 16 -3.27 12.65 31.72
CA PRO A 16 -2.18 13.29 32.46
C PRO A 16 -0.75 12.80 32.13
N ASN A 17 -0.54 12.03 31.08
CA ASN A 17 0.76 11.46 30.79
C ASN A 17 1.79 12.53 30.39
N PRO A 18 3.05 12.40 30.86
CA PRO A 18 4.07 13.37 30.47
C PRO A 18 4.43 13.24 28.99
N MET A 19 4.85 14.34 28.39
CA MET A 19 5.41 14.36 27.05
C MET A 19 6.64 13.42 26.98
N VAL A 20 6.64 12.54 25.99
CA VAL A 20 7.77 11.64 25.75
C VAL A 20 8.56 12.17 24.55
N ALA A 21 9.83 12.49 24.78
CA ALA A 21 10.77 12.84 23.71
C ALA A 21 11.67 11.65 23.40
N GLY A 22 11.83 11.34 22.13
CA GLY A 22 12.74 10.27 21.69
C GLY A 22 14.12 10.83 21.32
N PRO A 23 15.11 9.94 21.17
CA PRO A 23 16.44 10.34 20.72
C PRO A 23 16.36 10.98 19.33
N GLN A 24 17.27 11.92 19.09
CA GLN A 24 17.45 12.50 17.76
C GLN A 24 17.74 11.37 16.75
N ARG A 25 17.02 11.42 15.63
CA ARG A 25 17.24 10.49 14.51
C ARG A 25 17.77 11.29 13.32
N PRO A 26 18.69 10.73 12.53
CA PRO A 26 19.13 11.37 11.31
C PRO A 26 17.91 11.66 10.40
N ILE A 27 17.95 12.79 9.71
CA ILE A 27 16.93 13.12 8.71
C ILE A 27 16.93 11.98 7.68
N PRO A 28 15.78 11.32 7.45
CA PRO A 28 15.70 10.29 6.42
C PRO A 28 16.17 10.84 5.07
N ASN A 29 16.95 10.06 4.32
CA ASN A 29 17.50 10.49 3.03
C ASN A 29 16.44 11.00 2.05
N TRP A 30 15.19 10.49 2.14
CA TRP A 30 14.09 10.95 1.30
C TRP A 30 13.57 12.36 1.66
N LEU A 31 13.98 12.93 2.80
CA LEU A 31 13.70 14.33 3.19
C LEU A 31 14.84 15.28 2.84
N THR A 32 15.98 14.77 2.35
CA THR A 32 17.09 15.62 1.91
C THR A 32 17.00 15.86 0.41
N PRO A 33 17.38 17.04 -0.09
CA PRO A 33 17.39 17.32 -1.53
C PRO A 33 18.20 16.32 -2.34
N GLU A 34 19.27 15.77 -1.76
CA GLU A 34 20.18 14.80 -2.37
C GLU A 34 19.62 13.38 -2.34
N GLY A 35 18.72 13.07 -1.39
CA GLY A 35 18.18 11.73 -1.17
C GLY A 35 16.97 11.38 -2.00
N ILE A 36 16.39 12.34 -2.71
CA ILE A 36 15.26 12.11 -3.60
C ILE A 36 15.78 11.96 -5.03
N PRO A 37 15.91 10.75 -5.58
CA PRO A 37 16.20 10.59 -7.00
C PRO A 37 14.99 11.07 -7.80
N GLN A 38 14.94 12.37 -8.06
CA GLN A 38 13.92 12.96 -8.90
C GLN A 38 14.32 12.77 -10.35
N THR A 39 13.75 11.79 -10.98
CA THR A 39 13.76 11.74 -12.44
C THR A 39 13.05 12.98 -13.01
N ASN A 40 13.32 13.35 -14.25
CA ASN A 40 12.59 14.44 -14.90
C ASN A 40 11.08 14.19 -14.93
N ALA A 41 10.67 12.91 -14.97
CA ALA A 41 9.26 12.50 -14.89
C ALA A 41 8.66 12.82 -13.52
N ASP A 42 9.38 12.49 -12.43
CA ASP A 42 8.91 12.75 -11.06
C ASP A 42 8.77 14.26 -10.80
N ARG A 43 9.76 15.07 -11.19
CA ARG A 43 9.68 16.54 -11.07
C ARG A 43 8.48 17.10 -11.79
N LYS A 44 8.23 16.63 -13.03
CA LYS A 44 7.06 17.06 -13.80
C LYS A 44 5.75 16.64 -13.12
N GLY A 45 5.72 15.43 -12.56
CA GLY A 45 4.57 14.93 -11.81
C GLY A 45 4.27 15.78 -10.56
N VAL A 46 5.30 16.10 -9.76
CA VAL A 46 5.16 17.00 -8.60
C VAL A 46 4.64 18.37 -9.03
N GLN A 47 5.24 18.99 -10.05
CA GLN A 47 4.78 20.30 -10.55
C GLN A 47 3.33 20.28 -11.08
N MET A 48 2.91 19.16 -11.66
CA MET A 48 1.51 19.00 -12.08
C MET A 48 0.59 18.87 -10.88
N PHE A 49 0.98 18.10 -9.86
CA PHE A 49 0.21 17.93 -8.64
C PHE A 49 0.08 19.23 -7.85
N GLU A 50 1.20 19.99 -7.70
CA GLU A 50 1.20 21.30 -7.05
C GLU A 50 0.21 22.30 -7.66
N LYS A 51 -0.04 22.20 -8.98
CA LYS A 51 -1.04 23.05 -9.65
C LYS A 51 -2.48 22.71 -9.32
N GLU A 52 -2.74 21.43 -8.98
CA GLU A 52 -4.06 20.97 -8.56
C GLU A 52 -4.30 21.22 -7.06
N PHE A 53 -3.23 21.48 -6.29
CA PHE A 53 -3.30 21.71 -4.86
C PHE A 53 -3.80 23.14 -4.60
N ASN A 54 -4.91 23.27 -3.89
CA ASN A 54 -5.43 24.58 -3.48
C ASN A 54 -4.88 24.92 -2.09
N VAL A 55 -3.89 25.83 -2.06
CA VAL A 55 -3.22 26.28 -0.81
C VAL A 55 -4.14 27.05 0.14
N ASP A 56 -5.28 27.53 -0.35
CA ASP A 56 -6.29 28.24 0.44
C ASP A 56 -7.30 27.29 1.12
N GLN A 57 -7.17 25.99 0.87
CA GLN A 57 -8.01 24.95 1.44
C GLN A 57 -7.18 23.95 2.24
N THR A 58 -7.81 23.29 3.19
CA THR A 58 -7.19 22.20 3.94
C THR A 58 -7.00 20.97 3.04
N VAL A 59 -6.09 20.07 3.41
CA VAL A 59 -5.76 18.87 2.64
C VAL A 59 -7.00 17.99 2.43
N ASP A 60 -7.80 17.81 3.47
CA ASP A 60 -9.04 17.03 3.47
C ASP A 60 -10.14 17.62 2.56
N MET A 61 -10.04 18.89 2.19
CA MET A 61 -10.97 19.51 1.23
C MET A 61 -10.45 19.50 -0.20
N SER A 62 -9.15 19.66 -0.41
CA SER A 62 -8.56 19.88 -1.74
C SER A 62 -8.10 18.58 -2.42
N ILE A 63 -7.63 17.59 -1.67
CA ILE A 63 -6.95 16.40 -2.22
C ILE A 63 -7.86 15.19 -2.50
N PRO A 64 -8.94 14.90 -1.73
CA PRO A 64 -9.71 13.67 -1.91
C PRO A 64 -10.27 13.44 -3.32
N SER A 65 -10.63 14.51 -4.03
CA SER A 65 -11.14 14.44 -5.40
C SER A 65 -10.09 13.95 -6.40
N LEU A 66 -8.80 14.10 -6.09
CA LEU A 66 -7.67 13.77 -6.96
C LEU A 66 -7.23 12.30 -6.84
N VAL A 67 -7.71 11.56 -5.84
CA VAL A 67 -7.34 10.14 -5.61
C VAL A 67 -7.69 9.24 -6.80
N MET A 68 -8.79 9.55 -7.50
CA MET A 68 -9.24 8.79 -8.67
C MET A 68 -9.02 9.56 -9.98
N ASP A 69 -8.05 10.50 -10.00
CA ASP A 69 -7.68 11.24 -11.22
C ASP A 69 -7.13 10.27 -12.28
N ARG A 70 -7.46 10.52 -13.55
CA ARG A 70 -7.00 9.71 -14.69
C ARG A 70 -5.49 9.79 -14.93
N ARG A 71 -4.84 10.82 -14.40
CA ARG A 71 -3.40 11.01 -14.47
C ARG A 71 -2.75 10.27 -13.30
N GLU A 72 -2.05 9.16 -13.58
CA GLU A 72 -1.41 8.31 -12.57
C GLU A 72 -0.63 9.10 -11.51
N MET A 73 0.19 10.08 -11.94
CA MET A 73 1.02 10.85 -11.02
C MET A 73 0.18 11.68 -10.04
N ILE A 74 -0.89 12.30 -10.52
CA ILE A 74 -1.80 13.10 -9.67
C ILE A 74 -2.47 12.19 -8.64
N SER A 75 -3.07 11.11 -9.10
CA SER A 75 -3.72 10.11 -8.24
C SER A 75 -2.76 9.53 -7.20
N THR A 76 -1.52 9.22 -7.60
CA THR A 76 -0.49 8.68 -6.71
C THR A 76 -0.07 9.70 -5.64
N TYR A 77 0.23 10.94 -6.03
CA TYR A 77 0.63 11.97 -5.05
C TYR A 77 -0.52 12.36 -4.14
N ALA A 78 -1.76 12.43 -4.65
CA ALA A 78 -2.94 12.63 -3.81
C ALA A 78 -3.05 11.54 -2.74
N THR A 79 -2.89 10.27 -3.13
CA THR A 79 -2.95 9.12 -2.22
C THR A 79 -1.83 9.16 -1.18
N LEU A 80 -0.59 9.50 -1.58
CA LEU A 80 0.53 9.66 -0.64
C LEU A 80 0.28 10.80 0.34
N THR A 81 -0.26 11.93 -0.12
CA THR A 81 -0.58 13.09 0.73
C THR A 81 -1.65 12.71 1.77
N LEU A 82 -2.70 12.02 1.35
CA LEU A 82 -3.76 11.56 2.25
C LEU A 82 -3.26 10.47 3.23
N GLY A 83 -2.25 9.69 2.84
CA GLY A 83 -1.55 8.78 3.73
C GLY A 83 -0.79 9.47 4.86
N LEU A 84 -0.32 10.72 4.66
CA LEU A 84 0.36 11.49 5.71
C LEU A 84 -0.60 12.06 6.76
N VAL A 85 -1.88 12.17 6.44
CA VAL A 85 -2.94 12.68 7.33
C VAL A 85 -3.93 11.61 7.77
N ASP A 86 -3.64 10.34 7.47
CA ASP A 86 -4.44 9.18 7.84
C ASP A 86 -5.91 9.28 7.38
N ASP A 87 -6.13 9.74 6.12
CA ASP A 87 -7.46 9.72 5.51
C ASP A 87 -7.83 8.31 5.04
N ILE A 88 -8.21 7.47 6.00
CA ILE A 88 -8.47 6.04 5.76
C ILE A 88 -9.56 5.79 4.72
N PRO A 89 -10.71 6.51 4.73
CA PRO A 89 -11.73 6.34 3.69
C PRO A 89 -11.18 6.49 2.27
N MET A 90 -10.37 7.53 2.04
CA MET A 90 -9.79 7.77 0.71
C MET A 90 -8.69 6.79 0.36
N LEU A 91 -7.89 6.34 1.33
CA LEU A 91 -6.89 5.29 1.11
C LEU A 91 -7.55 3.96 0.74
N VAL A 92 -8.65 3.58 1.40
CA VAL A 92 -9.41 2.37 1.03
C VAL A 92 -10.01 2.51 -0.38
N LYS A 93 -10.52 3.69 -0.73
CA LYS A 93 -11.00 3.96 -2.09
C LYS A 93 -9.88 3.85 -3.13
N ALA A 94 -8.66 4.31 -2.82
CA ALA A 94 -7.50 4.25 -3.69
C ALA A 94 -7.06 2.82 -4.02
N LEU A 95 -7.40 1.83 -3.18
CA LEU A 95 -7.17 0.40 -3.49
C LEU A 95 -7.90 -0.06 -4.76
N GLN A 96 -8.95 0.64 -5.19
CA GLN A 96 -9.68 0.35 -6.42
C GLN A 96 -9.22 1.17 -7.63
N SER A 97 -8.18 1.99 -7.49
CA SER A 97 -7.65 2.79 -8.59
C SER A 97 -7.24 1.91 -9.78
N GLU A 98 -7.41 2.42 -11.00
CA GLU A 98 -6.87 1.78 -12.20
C GLU A 98 -5.33 1.81 -12.23
N HIS A 99 -4.71 2.78 -11.55
CA HIS A 99 -3.28 2.98 -11.50
C HIS A 99 -2.59 2.12 -10.44
N GLU A 100 -1.64 1.31 -10.86
CA GLU A 100 -0.88 0.41 -9.99
C GLU A 100 -0.15 1.18 -8.88
N LYS A 101 0.53 2.28 -9.21
CA LYS A 101 1.28 3.08 -8.22
C LYS A 101 0.37 3.70 -7.16
N THR A 102 -0.85 4.10 -7.54
CA THR A 102 -1.85 4.61 -6.60
C THR A 102 -2.28 3.52 -5.61
N ARG A 103 -2.57 2.31 -6.11
CA ARG A 103 -2.89 1.18 -5.23
C ARG A 103 -1.73 0.83 -4.28
N GLN A 104 -0.50 0.81 -4.79
CA GLN A 104 0.70 0.54 -3.98
C GLN A 104 0.92 1.61 -2.91
N ALA A 105 0.69 2.90 -3.23
CA ALA A 105 0.73 3.99 -2.26
C ALA A 105 -0.31 3.80 -1.16
N ALA A 106 -1.55 3.47 -1.52
CA ALA A 106 -2.62 3.18 -0.57
C ALA A 106 -2.30 2.00 0.35
N ILE A 107 -1.81 0.89 -0.21
CA ILE A 107 -1.39 -0.30 0.54
C ILE A 107 -0.29 0.07 1.55
N SER A 108 0.73 0.81 1.10
CA SER A 108 1.83 1.22 1.97
C SER A 108 1.35 2.08 3.13
N SER A 109 0.49 3.08 2.86
CA SER A 109 -0.07 3.99 3.87
C SER A 109 -0.94 3.23 4.87
N LEU A 110 -1.89 2.41 4.41
CA LEU A 110 -2.78 1.63 5.27
C LEU A 110 -2.00 0.65 6.16
N ARG A 111 -0.98 -0.02 5.62
CA ARG A 111 -0.13 -0.94 6.39
C ARG A 111 0.75 -0.23 7.41
N SER A 112 1.17 0.99 7.14
CA SER A 112 1.91 1.81 8.11
C SER A 112 1.03 2.32 9.23
N TRP A 113 -0.22 2.64 8.92
CA TRP A 113 -1.20 3.14 9.88
C TRP A 113 -1.79 2.00 10.74
N LEU A 114 -2.05 0.84 10.17
CA LEU A 114 -2.79 -0.25 10.81
C LEU A 114 -2.23 -0.67 12.19
N PRO A 115 -0.91 -0.85 12.41
CA PRO A 115 -0.34 -1.26 13.68
C PRO A 115 -0.20 -0.12 14.71
N THR A 116 -0.60 1.11 14.39
CA THR A 116 -0.40 2.27 15.27
C THR A 116 -1.40 2.32 16.43
N ASP A 117 -2.56 1.69 16.29
CA ASP A 117 -3.60 1.60 17.32
C ASP A 117 -4.34 0.26 17.23
N PRO A 118 -4.61 -0.43 18.36
CA PRO A 118 -5.34 -1.71 18.37
C PRO A 118 -6.75 -1.65 17.74
N ASN A 119 -7.41 -0.49 17.80
CA ASN A 119 -8.75 -0.30 17.23
C ASN A 119 -8.74 -0.07 15.71
N ASN A 120 -7.55 0.06 15.10
CA ASN A 120 -7.47 0.36 13.68
C ASN A 120 -8.00 -0.78 12.80
N THR A 121 -7.97 -2.02 13.27
CA THR A 121 -8.55 -3.15 12.53
C THR A 121 -10.06 -2.97 12.35
N ASP A 122 -10.78 -2.67 13.41
CA ASP A 122 -12.24 -2.48 13.36
C ASP A 122 -12.61 -1.27 12.49
N ARG A 123 -11.83 -0.19 12.60
CA ARG A 123 -12.00 1.02 11.76
C ARG A 123 -11.75 0.71 10.28
N LEU A 124 -10.69 -0.02 9.98
CA LEU A 124 -10.37 -0.44 8.62
C LEU A 124 -11.49 -1.31 8.05
N GLU A 125 -11.95 -2.32 8.80
CA GLU A 125 -13.02 -3.23 8.38
C GLU A 125 -14.30 -2.45 8.03
N GLN A 126 -14.68 -1.48 8.85
CA GLN A 126 -15.82 -0.61 8.58
C GLN A 126 -15.66 0.19 7.28
N GLU A 127 -14.48 0.75 7.02
CA GLU A 127 -14.25 1.52 5.78
C GLU A 127 -14.15 0.60 4.55
N VAL A 128 -13.54 -0.57 4.69
CA VAL A 128 -13.50 -1.57 3.61
C VAL A 128 -14.92 -2.06 3.28
N ALA A 129 -15.76 -2.32 4.29
CA ALA A 129 -17.16 -2.76 4.09
C ALA A 129 -18.04 -1.73 3.37
N ARG A 130 -17.68 -0.44 3.40
CA ARG A 130 -18.39 0.60 2.64
C ARG A 130 -18.12 0.58 1.13
N ILE A 131 -17.00 0.03 0.73
CA ILE A 131 -16.47 0.13 -0.63
C ILE A 131 -16.41 -1.23 -1.33
N PHE A 132 -16.06 -2.28 -0.58
CA PHE A 132 -15.89 -3.63 -1.11
C PHE A 132 -17.12 -4.49 -0.87
N PRO A 133 -17.40 -5.49 -1.73
CA PRO A 133 -18.41 -6.50 -1.47
C PRO A 133 -18.13 -7.26 -0.17
N GLU A 134 -19.19 -7.62 0.54
CA GLU A 134 -19.12 -8.30 1.85
C GLU A 134 -18.20 -9.53 1.84
N ASP A 135 -18.24 -10.33 0.78
CA ASP A 135 -17.40 -11.51 0.59
C ASP A 135 -15.89 -11.23 0.39
N SER A 136 -15.52 -9.98 0.23
CA SER A 136 -14.14 -9.54 0.01
C SER A 136 -13.55 -8.75 1.18
N VAL A 137 -14.38 -8.36 2.15
CA VAL A 137 -13.95 -7.49 3.27
C VAL A 137 -12.85 -8.15 4.11
N ALA A 138 -13.12 -9.36 4.58
CA ALA A 138 -12.16 -10.11 5.40
C ALA A 138 -10.83 -10.34 4.66
N ASP A 139 -10.90 -10.69 3.37
CA ASP A 139 -9.71 -10.94 2.56
C ASP A 139 -8.85 -9.67 2.38
N VAL A 140 -9.46 -8.51 2.19
CA VAL A 140 -8.73 -7.23 2.10
C VAL A 140 -8.06 -6.89 3.42
N VAL A 141 -8.77 -7.03 4.56
CA VAL A 141 -8.25 -6.74 5.90
C VAL A 141 -7.11 -7.69 6.26
N ASP A 142 -7.28 -9.00 6.07
CA ASP A 142 -6.24 -10.02 6.28
C ASP A 142 -4.97 -9.72 5.47
N LEU A 143 -5.15 -9.41 4.18
CA LEU A 143 -4.05 -9.09 3.28
C LEU A 143 -3.34 -7.77 3.66
N LEU A 144 -4.03 -6.78 4.21
CA LEU A 144 -3.41 -5.55 4.70
C LEU A 144 -2.58 -5.78 5.96
N TRP A 145 -3.00 -6.67 6.86
CA TRP A 145 -2.16 -7.12 7.98
C TRP A 145 -0.92 -7.84 7.50
N GLY A 146 -1.06 -8.72 6.54
CA GLY A 146 0.04 -9.27 5.76
C GLY A 146 0.48 -10.67 6.13
N TYR A 147 1.42 -11.14 5.33
CA TYR A 147 2.00 -12.47 5.42
C TYR A 147 3.52 -12.39 5.42
N SER A 148 4.14 -13.21 6.22
CA SER A 148 5.59 -13.35 6.35
C SER A 148 6.16 -14.43 5.42
N ARG A 149 7.47 -14.51 5.34
CA ARG A 149 8.14 -15.61 4.63
C ARG A 149 7.87 -16.97 5.29
N GLU A 150 7.68 -17.01 6.60
CA GLU A 150 7.37 -18.24 7.33
C GLU A 150 6.00 -18.78 6.94
N ASP A 151 5.01 -17.87 6.73
CA ASP A 151 3.68 -18.26 6.23
C ASP A 151 3.75 -18.92 4.84
N GLY A 152 4.76 -18.59 4.05
CA GLY A 152 5.01 -19.24 2.76
C GLY A 152 5.43 -20.72 2.83
N LYS A 153 5.79 -21.23 4.02
CA LYS A 153 6.01 -22.66 4.28
C LYS A 153 4.74 -23.39 4.65
N ASP A 154 3.67 -22.68 4.96
CA ASP A 154 2.35 -23.27 5.14
C ASP A 154 1.67 -23.48 3.77
N ALA A 155 1.29 -24.72 3.48
CA ALA A 155 0.68 -25.08 2.20
C ALA A 155 -0.72 -24.46 2.02
N ILE A 156 -1.49 -24.29 3.11
CA ILE A 156 -2.84 -23.71 3.07
C ILE A 156 -2.74 -22.21 2.75
N ILE A 157 -1.87 -21.50 3.47
CA ILE A 157 -1.65 -20.07 3.26
C ILE A 157 -1.10 -19.81 1.86
N SER A 158 -0.11 -20.61 1.43
CA SER A 158 0.49 -20.49 0.10
C SER A 158 -0.52 -20.67 -1.03
N GLN A 159 -1.40 -21.67 -0.93
CA GLN A 159 -2.47 -21.90 -1.88
C GLN A 159 -3.51 -20.78 -1.86
N LYS A 160 -3.90 -20.30 -0.67
CA LYS A 160 -4.80 -19.15 -0.49
C LYS A 160 -4.23 -17.90 -1.19
N LEU A 161 -2.96 -17.57 -0.98
CA LEU A 161 -2.32 -16.41 -1.60
C LEU A 161 -2.30 -16.51 -3.13
N VAL A 162 -1.95 -17.69 -3.70
CA VAL A 162 -1.97 -17.87 -5.15
C VAL A 162 -3.41 -17.85 -5.71
N ALA A 163 -4.40 -18.37 -4.97
CA ALA A 163 -5.80 -18.25 -5.36
C ALA A 163 -6.28 -16.79 -5.38
N PHE A 164 -5.86 -15.98 -4.42
CA PHE A 164 -6.17 -14.55 -4.38
C PHE A 164 -5.60 -13.76 -5.56
N MET A 165 -4.53 -14.22 -6.19
CA MET A 165 -4.04 -13.61 -7.44
C MET A 165 -5.04 -13.74 -8.60
N ASP A 166 -6.07 -14.59 -8.48
CA ASP A 166 -7.17 -14.73 -9.45
C ASP A 166 -8.48 -14.09 -8.98
N HIS A 167 -8.44 -13.36 -7.87
CA HIS A 167 -9.63 -12.77 -7.28
C HIS A 167 -10.28 -11.71 -8.20
N LYS A 168 -11.61 -11.54 -8.10
CA LYS A 168 -12.38 -10.55 -8.89
C LYS A 168 -11.97 -9.10 -8.57
N GLN A 169 -11.63 -8.79 -7.31
CA GLN A 169 -11.19 -7.47 -6.87
C GLN A 169 -9.70 -7.26 -7.15
N ILE A 170 -9.38 -6.17 -7.84
CA ILE A 170 -7.98 -5.84 -8.19
C ILE A 170 -7.12 -5.59 -6.94
N ALA A 171 -7.69 -5.01 -5.88
CA ALA A 171 -7.01 -4.78 -4.62
C ALA A 171 -6.52 -6.08 -3.98
N VAL A 172 -7.37 -7.12 -3.97
CA VAL A 172 -7.01 -8.45 -3.45
C VAL A 172 -5.90 -9.08 -4.29
N ARG A 173 -5.99 -8.96 -5.62
CA ARG A 173 -4.93 -9.44 -6.52
C ARG A 173 -3.59 -8.72 -6.31
N GLU A 174 -3.63 -7.39 -6.12
CA GLU A 174 -2.44 -6.56 -5.90
C GLU A 174 -1.74 -6.95 -4.59
N LEU A 175 -2.50 -7.01 -3.50
CA LEU A 175 -2.02 -7.41 -2.17
C LEU A 175 -1.46 -8.83 -2.17
N ALA A 176 -2.17 -9.78 -2.76
CA ALA A 176 -1.71 -11.16 -2.84
C ALA A 176 -0.41 -11.30 -3.63
N PHE A 177 -0.33 -10.63 -4.79
CA PHE A 177 0.89 -10.64 -5.61
C PHE A 177 2.06 -9.97 -4.91
N TYR A 178 1.81 -8.89 -4.14
CA TYR A 178 2.82 -8.26 -3.30
C TYR A 178 3.46 -9.31 -2.36
N TYR A 179 2.65 -10.06 -1.58
CA TYR A 179 3.19 -11.05 -0.66
C TYR A 179 3.85 -12.23 -1.36
N VAL A 180 3.22 -12.77 -2.38
CA VAL A 180 3.82 -13.86 -3.17
C VAL A 180 5.19 -13.46 -3.69
N SER A 181 5.35 -12.22 -4.17
CA SER A 181 6.63 -11.70 -4.65
C SER A 181 7.67 -11.50 -3.55
N GLN A 182 7.25 -11.14 -2.33
CA GLN A 182 8.14 -10.99 -1.18
C GLN A 182 8.56 -12.35 -0.59
N ILE A 183 7.62 -13.30 -0.53
CA ILE A 183 7.85 -14.65 0.02
C ILE A 183 8.76 -15.46 -0.89
N THR A 184 8.61 -15.33 -2.23
CA THR A 184 9.35 -16.10 -3.24
C THR A 184 10.45 -15.27 -3.91
N PRO A 185 11.58 -15.02 -3.26
CA PRO A 185 12.63 -14.21 -3.85
C PRO A 185 13.19 -14.86 -5.11
N ARG A 186 13.31 -14.08 -6.19
CA ARG A 186 13.91 -14.42 -7.48
C ARG A 186 13.09 -15.30 -8.42
N THR A 187 11.87 -15.63 -8.12
CA THR A 187 11.00 -16.16 -9.16
C THR A 187 10.64 -15.03 -10.11
N SER A 188 10.79 -15.28 -11.41
CA SER A 188 10.14 -14.40 -12.38
C SER A 188 8.65 -14.35 -12.00
N ALA A 189 8.02 -13.19 -12.12
CA ALA A 189 6.57 -13.06 -11.87
C ALA A 189 5.72 -13.92 -12.84
N HIS A 190 6.33 -14.84 -13.56
CA HIS A 190 5.71 -15.65 -14.61
C HIS A 190 4.89 -14.80 -15.61
N GLY A 191 5.27 -13.52 -15.79
CA GLY A 191 4.51 -12.56 -16.59
C GLY A 191 3.24 -12.05 -15.92
N TYR A 192 2.99 -12.39 -14.64
CA TYR A 192 1.79 -11.97 -13.92
C TYR A 192 1.85 -10.47 -13.56
N ARG A 193 0.70 -9.81 -13.72
CA ARG A 193 0.39 -8.49 -13.17
C ARG A 193 -1.08 -8.46 -12.72
N PRO A 194 -1.42 -7.83 -11.60
CA PRO A 194 -2.79 -7.77 -11.08
C PRO A 194 -3.81 -7.16 -12.06
N SER A 195 -3.36 -6.24 -12.92
CA SER A 195 -4.18 -5.52 -13.91
C SER A 195 -4.37 -6.26 -15.26
N LEU A 196 -3.76 -7.43 -15.44
CA LEU A 196 -3.92 -8.20 -16.69
C LEU A 196 -5.38 -8.63 -16.92
N ALA A 197 -5.76 -8.71 -18.20
CA ALA A 197 -7.02 -9.33 -18.61
C ALA A 197 -7.07 -10.80 -18.17
N ASP A 198 -8.27 -11.30 -17.90
CA ASP A 198 -8.49 -12.61 -17.29
C ASP A 198 -7.74 -13.76 -17.99
N SER A 199 -7.82 -13.83 -19.31
CA SER A 199 -7.15 -14.91 -20.08
C SER A 199 -5.62 -14.89 -19.90
N THR A 200 -5.01 -13.72 -19.94
CA THR A 200 -3.56 -13.54 -19.77
C THR A 200 -3.16 -13.83 -18.32
N ARG A 201 -3.99 -13.39 -17.36
CA ARG A 201 -3.77 -13.63 -15.93
C ARG A 201 -3.83 -15.11 -15.61
N HIS A 202 -4.85 -15.84 -16.10
CA HIS A 202 -4.95 -17.28 -15.93
C HIS A 202 -3.73 -18.02 -16.50
N ALA A 203 -3.23 -17.62 -17.66
CA ALA A 203 -2.02 -18.21 -18.24
C ALA A 203 -0.79 -17.97 -17.35
N ALA A 204 -0.62 -16.77 -16.79
CA ALA A 204 0.48 -16.47 -15.88
C ALA A 204 0.38 -17.27 -14.56
N LEU A 205 -0.85 -17.51 -14.06
CA LEU A 205 -1.07 -18.29 -12.83
C LEU A 205 -0.69 -19.76 -12.96
N VAL A 206 -0.64 -20.33 -14.16
CA VAL A 206 -0.14 -21.71 -14.37
C VAL A 206 1.28 -21.85 -13.82
N GLY A 207 2.15 -20.87 -14.03
CA GLY A 207 3.51 -20.90 -13.48
C GLY A 207 3.55 -20.96 -11.95
N TRP A 208 2.69 -20.22 -11.29
CA TRP A 208 2.58 -20.20 -9.82
C TRP A 208 1.99 -21.51 -9.27
N ARG A 209 0.97 -22.06 -9.92
CA ARG A 209 0.38 -23.36 -9.55
C ARG A 209 1.40 -24.51 -9.70
N ASN A 210 2.18 -24.51 -10.79
CA ASN A 210 3.26 -25.48 -10.98
C ASN A 210 4.37 -25.34 -9.91
N LEU A 211 4.67 -24.11 -9.47
CA LEU A 211 5.60 -23.88 -8.37
C LEU A 211 5.09 -24.50 -7.06
N LEU A 212 3.82 -24.28 -6.72
CA LEU A 212 3.19 -24.89 -5.54
C LEU A 212 3.23 -26.42 -5.62
N GLU A 213 2.83 -27.00 -6.74
CA GLU A 213 2.83 -28.44 -6.94
C GLU A 213 4.23 -29.04 -6.74
N LYS A 214 5.26 -28.43 -7.35
CA LYS A 214 6.65 -28.85 -7.22
C LYS A 214 7.18 -28.76 -5.78
N ASN A 215 6.64 -27.85 -4.99
CA ASN A 215 7.07 -27.58 -3.61
C ASN A 215 6.13 -28.22 -2.56
N GLY A 216 5.22 -29.12 -2.93
CA GLY A 216 4.28 -29.73 -1.99
C GLY A 216 3.21 -28.77 -1.45
N GLY A 217 2.80 -27.81 -2.26
CA GLY A 217 1.79 -26.81 -1.91
C GLY A 217 2.35 -25.52 -1.33
N GLN A 218 3.67 -25.42 -1.09
CA GLN A 218 4.34 -24.30 -0.44
C GLN A 218 4.95 -23.33 -1.44
N LEU A 219 4.97 -22.02 -1.11
CA LEU A 219 5.67 -21.01 -1.89
C LEU A 219 7.19 -21.09 -1.70
N VAL A 220 7.62 -21.45 -0.49
CA VAL A 220 9.04 -21.69 -0.13
C VAL A 220 9.16 -22.98 0.68
N LYS A 221 10.35 -23.61 0.58
CA LYS A 221 10.71 -24.78 1.37
C LYS A 221 11.46 -24.36 2.63
#